data_3e4e35693e18accd196b746b002914c9
#
_entry.id   3e4e35693e18accd196b746b002914c9
#
_cell.length_a   1.000
_cell.length_b   1.000
_cell.length_c   1.000
_cell.angle_alpha   90.00
_cell.angle_beta   90.00
_cell.angle_gamma   90.00
#
_symmetry.space_group_name_H-M   'P 1'
#
loop_
_entity.id
_entity.type
_entity.pdbx_description
1 polymer ?
#
loop_
_entity_poly.entity_id
_entity_poly.type
_entity_poly.pdbx_seq_one_letter_code
_entity_poly.pdbx_strand_id
1 'polypeptide(L)'
;MRLDNVIDEAALAAHYPDHIESLKNRHDAALERAGASHVVIFSGAPQRVFLDDYDYPFKPNPHFVSWLPLAAHPFCYLVYTPGHRPVLVYYQEQDYWHLPPASPDGFWVSQFDIRVVHAIGDVARHLPGDPDKCILIGDIRDEALAFGIERVNPGTAMNMLHYARSTKTAYELECMRAASRRGALGHRAAEKAFRAGRSEYQIHLDYCRAVGHTENELPYGNIVALNENGAVLHYQHQSRDKPAKFRSFLIDAGARVYGYASDITRTYAKEDDEFATLVERFDELQLSLVSEVRAGVNFADLHMSCHRKIAVLLVEAGLANGRTDALIDAGVTSAFYPHGLGHLLGIQVHDIGGRMGDDTGTVIDPPSGHPYLRLTRVLETDQVVTIEPGLYVIDMLIEELEGTPGHAMIDHGRVSWLRPYGGIRIEDNVRVLVGGSENLTRDAFAA
;
A
#
# COMPACT_ATOMS: atom_id res chain seq x y z
N MET A 1 21.58 8.40 3.27
CA MET A 1 21.61 7.45 2.12
C MET A 1 21.48 8.23 0.82
N ARG A 2 22.05 7.77 -0.30
CA ARG A 2 21.82 8.35 -1.64
C ARG A 2 20.87 7.46 -2.41
N LEU A 3 20.15 8.01 -3.38
CA LEU A 3 19.16 7.26 -4.18
C LEU A 3 19.78 6.04 -4.87
N ASP A 4 21.03 6.15 -5.33
CA ASP A 4 21.78 5.08 -6.00
C ASP A 4 22.08 3.86 -5.09
N ASN A 5 21.98 4.01 -3.77
CA ASN A 5 22.28 2.96 -2.78
C ASN A 5 21.03 2.37 -2.12
N VAL A 6 19.84 2.66 -2.65
CA VAL A 6 18.57 2.20 -2.06
C VAL A 6 18.30 0.74 -2.41
N ILE A 7 18.69 0.30 -3.62
CA ILE A 7 18.41 -1.02 -4.17
C ILE A 7 19.67 -1.87 -4.11
N ASP A 8 19.56 -3.05 -3.50
CA ASP A 8 20.58 -4.09 -3.56
C ASP A 8 20.21 -5.08 -4.68
N GLU A 9 20.67 -4.80 -5.89
CA GLU A 9 20.40 -5.65 -7.06
C GLU A 9 20.98 -7.07 -6.90
N ALA A 10 22.08 -7.22 -6.17
CA ALA A 10 22.67 -8.54 -5.96
C ALA A 10 21.79 -9.42 -5.05
N ALA A 11 21.22 -8.83 -3.99
CA ALA A 11 20.28 -9.53 -3.13
C ALA A 11 18.99 -9.88 -3.89
N LEU A 12 18.47 -8.95 -4.70
CA LEU A 12 17.28 -9.21 -5.54
C LEU A 12 17.52 -10.33 -6.53
N ALA A 13 18.64 -10.31 -7.25
CA ALA A 13 19.03 -11.36 -8.20
C ALA A 13 19.17 -12.74 -7.52
N ALA A 14 19.70 -12.77 -6.29
CA ALA A 14 19.88 -14.01 -5.54
C ALA A 14 18.52 -14.63 -5.11
N HIS A 15 17.53 -13.82 -4.77
CA HIS A 15 16.21 -14.30 -4.30
C HIS A 15 15.20 -14.54 -5.41
N TYR A 16 15.45 -14.02 -6.61
CA TYR A 16 14.45 -14.05 -7.68
C TYR A 16 14.13 -15.47 -8.20
N PRO A 17 15.07 -16.41 -8.37
CA PRO A 17 14.75 -17.77 -8.79
C PRO A 17 13.77 -18.48 -7.84
N ASP A 18 13.97 -18.38 -6.52
CA ASP A 18 13.09 -18.96 -5.50
C ASP A 18 11.71 -18.28 -5.49
N HIS A 19 11.66 -16.98 -5.75
CA HIS A 19 10.42 -16.25 -5.93
C HIS A 19 9.61 -16.79 -7.13
N ILE A 20 10.26 -16.98 -8.29
CA ILE A 20 9.58 -17.54 -9.48
C ILE A 20 9.10 -18.96 -9.19
N GLU A 21 9.85 -19.79 -8.50
CA GLU A 21 9.40 -21.14 -8.13
C GLU A 21 8.20 -21.10 -7.18
N SER A 22 8.20 -20.17 -6.23
CA SER A 22 7.04 -19.93 -5.34
C SER A 22 5.79 -19.52 -6.14
N LEU A 23 5.94 -18.64 -7.13
CA LEU A 23 4.82 -18.23 -8.00
C LEU A 23 4.30 -19.39 -8.84
N LYS A 24 5.18 -20.22 -9.42
CA LYS A 24 4.78 -21.44 -10.14
C LYS A 24 3.94 -22.34 -9.27
N ASN A 25 4.41 -22.66 -8.06
CA ASN A 25 3.69 -23.54 -7.12
C ASN A 25 2.31 -22.98 -6.78
N ARG A 26 2.17 -21.66 -6.55
CA ARG A 26 0.87 -21.01 -6.30
C ARG A 26 -0.05 -21.11 -7.51
N HIS A 27 0.47 -20.93 -8.72
CA HIS A 27 -0.33 -21.02 -9.95
C HIS A 27 -0.65 -22.45 -10.33
N ASP A 28 0.23 -23.43 -10.08
CA ASP A 28 -0.05 -24.85 -10.28
C ASP A 28 -1.29 -25.28 -9.47
N ALA A 29 -1.30 -24.95 -8.18
CA ALA A 29 -2.43 -25.25 -7.31
C ALA A 29 -3.72 -24.51 -7.72
N ALA A 30 -3.61 -23.24 -8.16
CA ALA A 30 -4.76 -22.47 -8.62
C ALA A 30 -5.34 -23.00 -9.94
N LEU A 31 -4.49 -23.45 -10.87
CA LEU A 31 -4.88 -24.07 -12.13
C LEU A 31 -5.54 -25.42 -11.91
N GLU A 32 -4.99 -26.27 -11.04
CA GLU A 32 -5.58 -27.53 -10.64
C GLU A 32 -7.00 -27.32 -10.08
N ARG A 33 -7.16 -26.41 -9.11
CA ARG A 33 -8.46 -26.07 -8.52
C ARG A 33 -9.46 -25.53 -9.55
N ALA A 34 -8.99 -24.74 -10.51
CA ALA A 34 -9.83 -24.20 -11.57
C ALA A 34 -10.12 -25.21 -12.69
N GLY A 35 -9.48 -26.37 -12.72
CA GLY A 35 -9.57 -27.32 -13.84
C GLY A 35 -9.07 -26.71 -15.15
N ALA A 36 -7.95 -26.00 -15.09
CA ALA A 36 -7.30 -25.34 -16.23
C ALA A 36 -5.88 -25.87 -16.41
N SER A 37 -5.33 -25.75 -17.61
CA SER A 37 -3.97 -26.20 -17.93
C SER A 37 -3.01 -25.05 -18.11
N HIS A 38 -3.52 -23.85 -18.37
CA HIS A 38 -2.71 -22.67 -18.67
C HIS A 38 -3.28 -21.42 -18.02
N VAL A 39 -2.40 -20.51 -17.63
CA VAL A 39 -2.78 -19.13 -17.27
C VAL A 39 -2.12 -18.15 -18.24
N VAL A 40 -2.90 -17.18 -18.67
CA VAL A 40 -2.46 -16.00 -19.41
C VAL A 40 -2.68 -14.79 -18.53
N ILE A 41 -1.62 -14.07 -18.18
CA ILE A 41 -1.71 -12.88 -17.33
C ILE A 41 -1.40 -11.67 -18.23
N PHE A 42 -2.39 -10.81 -18.39
CA PHE A 42 -2.30 -9.59 -19.20
C PHE A 42 -1.78 -8.43 -18.34
N SER A 43 -0.76 -7.71 -18.82
CA SER A 43 -0.21 -6.55 -18.10
C SER A 43 -1.19 -5.38 -18.02
N GLY A 44 -2.18 -5.34 -18.88
CA GLY A 44 -3.15 -4.26 -19.02
C GLY A 44 -2.90 -3.38 -20.24
N ALA A 45 -3.86 -2.50 -20.53
CA ALA A 45 -3.79 -1.51 -21.60
C ALA A 45 -4.02 -0.09 -21.03
N PRO A 46 -3.40 0.94 -21.62
CA PRO A 46 -3.72 2.33 -21.30
C PRO A 46 -5.20 2.62 -21.56
N GLN A 47 -5.78 3.48 -20.73
CA GLN A 47 -7.16 3.91 -20.91
C GLN A 47 -7.21 5.29 -21.54
N ARG A 48 -7.82 5.39 -22.70
CA ARG A 48 -8.02 6.67 -23.40
C ARG A 48 -8.87 7.62 -22.55
N VAL A 49 -8.45 8.88 -22.46
CA VAL A 49 -9.25 9.95 -21.88
C VAL A 49 -10.48 10.20 -22.76
N PHE A 50 -11.64 10.44 -22.15
CA PHE A 50 -12.90 10.62 -22.87
C PHE A 50 -12.82 11.79 -23.87
N LEU A 51 -13.08 11.49 -25.15
CA LEU A 51 -13.02 12.43 -26.28
C LEU A 51 -11.65 13.11 -26.48
N ASP A 52 -10.57 12.48 -26.05
CA ASP A 52 -9.21 12.99 -26.21
C ASP A 52 -8.31 11.98 -26.93
N ASP A 53 -7.11 12.40 -27.34
CA ASP A 53 -6.14 11.58 -28.07
C ASP A 53 -4.96 11.13 -27.19
N TYR A 54 -5.01 11.36 -25.87
CA TYR A 54 -4.03 10.86 -24.91
C TYR A 54 -4.65 9.94 -23.84
N ASP A 55 -3.81 9.22 -23.11
CA ASP A 55 -4.25 8.20 -22.17
C ASP A 55 -4.10 8.66 -20.70
N TYR A 56 -4.95 8.12 -19.81
CA TYR A 56 -4.70 8.19 -18.37
C TYR A 56 -3.38 7.50 -18.02
N PRO A 57 -2.72 7.89 -16.90
CA PRO A 57 -1.52 7.21 -16.44
C PRO A 57 -1.73 5.70 -16.30
N PHE A 58 -0.91 4.93 -17.01
CA PHE A 58 -0.99 3.47 -17.00
C PHE A 58 -0.55 2.91 -15.63
N LYS A 59 -1.32 1.96 -15.12
CA LYS A 59 -0.97 1.13 -13.96
C LYS A 59 -1.10 -0.33 -14.36
N PRO A 60 -0.03 -1.12 -14.30
CA PRO A 60 -0.04 -2.51 -14.73
C PRO A 60 -0.83 -3.39 -13.77
N ASN A 61 -1.30 -4.53 -14.28
CA ASN A 61 -1.92 -5.59 -13.51
C ASN A 61 -0.96 -6.09 -12.40
N PRO A 62 -1.36 -6.08 -11.12
CA PRO A 62 -0.52 -6.54 -10.02
C PRO A 62 -0.08 -8.00 -10.14
N HIS A 63 -0.92 -8.88 -10.71
CA HIS A 63 -0.53 -10.27 -10.97
C HIS A 63 0.57 -10.38 -12.02
N PHE A 64 0.62 -9.49 -13.01
CA PHE A 64 1.72 -9.45 -13.99
C PHE A 64 3.01 -8.95 -13.32
N VAL A 65 2.92 -7.87 -12.55
CA VAL A 65 4.09 -7.28 -11.87
C VAL A 65 4.66 -8.21 -10.79
N SER A 66 3.84 -9.09 -10.19
CA SER A 66 4.35 -10.09 -9.25
C SER A 66 5.34 -11.05 -9.90
N TRP A 67 5.18 -11.38 -11.17
CA TRP A 67 6.11 -12.21 -11.93
C TRP A 67 7.29 -11.41 -12.48
N LEU A 68 7.09 -10.16 -12.86
CA LEU A 68 8.00 -9.40 -13.71
C LEU A 68 8.21 -7.98 -13.17
N PRO A 69 9.44 -7.49 -13.01
CA PRO A 69 9.71 -6.12 -12.58
C PRO A 69 9.42 -5.07 -13.68
N LEU A 70 8.34 -5.26 -14.43
CA LEU A 70 7.92 -4.46 -15.57
C LEU A 70 6.70 -3.59 -15.18
N ALA A 71 6.94 -2.52 -14.41
CA ALA A 71 5.86 -1.70 -13.83
C ALA A 71 5.27 -0.64 -14.80
N ALA A 72 5.74 -0.56 -16.05
CA ALA A 72 5.32 0.47 -17.01
C ALA A 72 5.13 -0.06 -18.45
N HIS A 73 4.88 -1.35 -18.62
CA HIS A 73 4.81 -2.01 -19.93
C HIS A 73 3.39 -2.51 -20.22
N PRO A 74 2.58 -1.76 -20.96
CA PRO A 74 1.28 -2.22 -21.44
C PRO A 74 1.40 -3.28 -22.54
N PHE A 75 0.29 -3.98 -22.80
CA PHE A 75 0.13 -4.96 -23.88
C PHE A 75 1.08 -6.15 -23.84
N CYS A 76 1.73 -6.41 -22.71
CA CYS A 76 2.53 -7.60 -22.49
C CYS A 76 1.68 -8.74 -21.92
N TYR A 77 2.07 -9.98 -22.22
CA TYR A 77 1.37 -11.17 -21.73
C TYR A 77 2.39 -12.15 -21.11
N LEU A 78 2.08 -12.64 -19.95
CA LEU A 78 2.77 -13.77 -19.35
C LEU A 78 1.92 -15.02 -19.55
N VAL A 79 2.50 -16.06 -20.16
CA VAL A 79 1.87 -17.36 -20.33
C VAL A 79 2.61 -18.35 -19.44
N TYR A 80 1.87 -19.01 -18.55
CA TYR A 80 2.43 -20.07 -17.71
C TYR A 80 1.63 -21.38 -17.86
N THR A 81 2.41 -22.45 -18.01
CA THR A 81 1.93 -23.83 -18.09
C THR A 81 2.71 -24.64 -17.06
N PRO A 82 2.05 -25.41 -16.16
CA PRO A 82 2.71 -26.25 -15.18
C PRO A 82 3.83 -27.13 -15.78
N GLY A 83 4.96 -27.17 -15.11
CA GLY A 83 6.14 -27.91 -15.56
C GLY A 83 6.94 -27.27 -16.69
N HIS A 84 6.54 -26.10 -17.20
CA HIS A 84 7.24 -25.39 -18.26
C HIS A 84 7.82 -24.07 -17.77
N ARG A 85 8.80 -23.56 -18.51
CA ARG A 85 9.34 -22.23 -18.33
C ARG A 85 8.29 -21.19 -18.73
N PRO A 86 8.02 -20.15 -17.92
CA PRO A 86 7.06 -19.12 -18.29
C PRO A 86 7.48 -18.38 -19.56
N VAL A 87 6.52 -18.06 -20.42
CA VAL A 87 6.73 -17.31 -21.66
C VAL A 87 6.29 -15.86 -21.44
N LEU A 88 7.19 -14.91 -21.66
CA LEU A 88 6.85 -13.50 -21.71
C LEU A 88 6.67 -13.09 -23.18
N VAL A 89 5.46 -12.74 -23.57
CA VAL A 89 5.19 -12.05 -24.84
C VAL A 89 5.35 -10.56 -24.59
N TYR A 90 6.48 -10.03 -25.01
CA TYR A 90 6.90 -8.65 -24.76
C TYR A 90 6.53 -7.77 -25.95
N TYR A 91 5.57 -6.87 -25.71
CA TYR A 91 5.18 -5.91 -26.75
C TYR A 91 6.19 -4.77 -26.80
N GLN A 92 6.79 -4.59 -27.97
CA GLN A 92 7.73 -3.51 -28.28
C GLN A 92 7.21 -2.76 -29.50
N GLU A 93 6.42 -1.72 -29.23
CA GLU A 93 5.82 -0.89 -30.27
C GLU A 93 6.90 -0.26 -31.16
N GLN A 94 6.64 -0.29 -32.46
CA GLN A 94 7.51 0.35 -33.45
C GLN A 94 6.69 1.32 -34.29
N ASP A 95 6.67 2.56 -33.89
CA ASP A 95 6.10 3.66 -34.63
C ASP A 95 7.00 4.91 -34.57
N TYR A 96 6.56 5.99 -35.15
CA TYR A 96 7.32 7.26 -35.14
C TYR A 96 6.82 8.26 -34.07
N TRP A 97 5.80 7.88 -33.28
CA TRP A 97 5.23 8.71 -32.23
C TRP A 97 5.86 8.44 -30.84
N HIS A 98 6.27 7.19 -30.61
CA HIS A 98 6.70 6.72 -29.31
C HIS A 98 8.15 6.25 -29.34
N LEU A 99 8.85 6.46 -28.25
CA LEU A 99 10.13 5.80 -28.00
C LEU A 99 9.86 4.31 -27.73
N PRO A 100 10.35 3.38 -28.55
CA PRO A 100 10.15 1.96 -28.28
C PRO A 100 10.70 1.58 -26.90
N PRO A 101 9.99 0.72 -26.15
CA PRO A 101 10.54 0.15 -24.92
C PRO A 101 11.90 -0.52 -25.20
N ALA A 102 12.83 -0.39 -24.24
CA ALA A 102 14.13 -1.07 -24.35
C ALA A 102 13.93 -2.59 -24.43
N SER A 103 14.89 -3.29 -25.03
CA SER A 103 14.90 -4.76 -24.99
C SER A 103 14.97 -5.25 -23.54
N PRO A 104 14.29 -6.36 -23.22
CA PRO A 104 14.33 -6.94 -21.89
C PRO A 104 15.75 -7.21 -21.41
N ASP A 105 16.13 -6.67 -20.26
CA ASP A 105 17.45 -6.82 -19.66
C ASP A 105 17.36 -6.90 -18.11
N GLY A 106 18.40 -7.42 -17.48
CA GLY A 106 18.52 -7.50 -16.05
C GLY A 106 18.40 -8.93 -15.47
N PHE A 107 18.46 -9.04 -14.16
CA PHE A 107 18.57 -10.29 -13.41
C PHE A 107 17.40 -11.28 -13.63
N TRP A 108 16.25 -10.79 -14.00
CA TRP A 108 15.02 -11.55 -14.15
C TRP A 108 14.89 -12.28 -15.51
N VAL A 109 15.57 -11.79 -16.55
CA VAL A 109 15.43 -12.26 -17.96
C VAL A 109 15.66 -13.76 -18.10
N SER A 110 16.64 -14.30 -17.38
CA SER A 110 16.99 -15.73 -17.46
C SER A 110 15.87 -16.67 -16.99
N GLN A 111 14.85 -16.19 -16.29
CA GLN A 111 13.73 -17.01 -15.79
C GLN A 111 12.63 -17.23 -16.83
N PHE A 112 12.63 -16.48 -17.93
CA PHE A 112 11.55 -16.48 -18.92
C PHE A 112 12.03 -16.88 -20.31
N ASP A 113 11.12 -17.47 -21.11
CA ASP A 113 11.23 -17.53 -22.56
C ASP A 113 10.60 -16.28 -23.15
N ILE A 114 11.41 -15.36 -23.68
CA ILE A 114 10.95 -14.04 -24.10
C ILE A 114 10.69 -14.01 -25.60
N ARG A 115 9.48 -13.60 -25.97
CA ARG A 115 8.99 -13.43 -27.34
C ARG A 115 8.68 -11.96 -27.59
N VAL A 116 9.52 -11.27 -28.32
CA VAL A 116 9.28 -9.87 -28.68
C VAL A 116 8.31 -9.83 -29.86
N VAL A 117 7.26 -9.03 -29.73
CA VAL A 117 6.27 -8.77 -30.78
C VAL A 117 6.12 -7.27 -31.01
N HIS A 118 5.87 -6.87 -32.26
CA HIS A 118 5.74 -5.47 -32.63
C HIS A 118 4.30 -5.07 -33.04
N ALA A 119 3.40 -6.05 -33.09
CA ALA A 119 1.98 -5.83 -33.29
C ALA A 119 1.17 -6.69 -32.31
N ILE A 120 0.08 -6.14 -31.77
CA ILE A 120 -0.79 -6.84 -30.81
C ILE A 120 -1.34 -8.14 -31.40
N GLY A 121 -1.68 -8.16 -32.71
CA GLY A 121 -2.16 -9.37 -33.40
C GLY A 121 -1.17 -10.52 -33.42
N ASP A 122 0.15 -10.26 -33.27
CA ASP A 122 1.17 -11.32 -33.26
C ASP A 122 1.21 -12.08 -31.92
N VAL A 123 0.61 -11.54 -30.85
CA VAL A 123 0.49 -12.19 -29.53
C VAL A 123 -0.18 -13.57 -29.66
N ALA A 124 -1.23 -13.69 -30.45
CA ALA A 124 -1.98 -14.93 -30.64
C ALA A 124 -1.10 -16.14 -31.02
N ARG A 125 0.02 -15.94 -31.70
CA ARG A 125 0.95 -17.00 -32.07
C ARG A 125 1.72 -17.61 -30.92
N HIS A 126 1.73 -16.92 -29.77
CA HIS A 126 2.47 -17.30 -28.57
C HIS A 126 1.56 -17.73 -27.41
N LEU A 127 0.24 -17.67 -27.61
CA LEU A 127 -0.74 -18.16 -26.64
C LEU A 127 -0.96 -19.67 -26.81
N PRO A 128 -1.46 -20.38 -25.76
CA PRO A 128 -1.81 -21.79 -25.88
C PRO A 128 -2.88 -22.01 -26.96
N GLY A 129 -2.73 -23.10 -27.71
CA GLY A 129 -3.66 -23.44 -28.82
C GLY A 129 -5.02 -23.99 -28.36
N ASP A 130 -5.25 -24.12 -27.06
CA ASP A 130 -6.48 -24.67 -26.44
C ASP A 130 -7.06 -23.62 -25.49
N PRO A 131 -7.80 -22.61 -25.97
CA PRO A 131 -8.31 -21.52 -25.14
C PRO A 131 -9.29 -21.98 -24.07
N ASP A 132 -10.03 -23.09 -24.27
CA ASP A 132 -10.96 -23.65 -23.28
C ASP A 132 -10.24 -24.14 -22.02
N LYS A 133 -8.96 -24.48 -22.13
CA LYS A 133 -8.10 -24.89 -21.00
C LYS A 133 -7.31 -23.75 -20.39
N CYS A 134 -7.49 -22.52 -20.90
CA CYS A 134 -6.84 -21.33 -20.40
C CYS A 134 -7.71 -20.60 -19.38
N ILE A 135 -7.08 -19.96 -18.42
CA ILE A 135 -7.67 -18.85 -17.67
C ILE A 135 -6.89 -17.58 -18.01
N LEU A 136 -7.60 -16.45 -18.06
CA LEU A 136 -6.99 -15.13 -18.25
C LEU A 136 -7.12 -14.35 -16.94
N ILE A 137 -6.02 -13.73 -16.50
CA ILE A 137 -5.99 -12.82 -15.33
C ILE A 137 -5.65 -11.41 -15.82
N GLY A 138 -6.55 -10.48 -15.60
CA GLY A 138 -6.36 -9.08 -15.98
C GLY A 138 -7.66 -8.32 -16.14
N ASP A 139 -7.55 -7.08 -16.62
CA ASP A 139 -8.70 -6.27 -16.96
C ASP A 139 -9.51 -6.92 -18.09
N ILE A 140 -10.83 -6.88 -17.95
CA ILE A 140 -11.74 -7.34 -19.00
C ILE A 140 -11.80 -6.26 -20.06
N ARG A 141 -10.99 -6.41 -21.11
CA ARG A 141 -10.93 -5.50 -22.24
C ARG A 141 -10.96 -6.27 -23.56
N ASP A 142 -11.33 -5.58 -24.61
CA ASP A 142 -11.46 -6.18 -25.94
C ASP A 142 -10.15 -6.83 -26.41
N GLU A 143 -9.00 -6.24 -26.08
CA GLU A 143 -7.68 -6.77 -26.42
C GLU A 143 -7.40 -8.12 -25.73
N ALA A 144 -7.85 -8.31 -24.50
CA ALA A 144 -7.68 -9.57 -23.76
C ALA A 144 -8.62 -10.67 -24.27
N LEU A 145 -9.85 -10.30 -24.62
CA LEU A 145 -10.88 -11.22 -25.11
C LEU A 145 -10.72 -11.60 -26.59
N ALA A 146 -10.00 -10.80 -27.36
CA ALA A 146 -9.76 -11.05 -28.79
C ALA A 146 -9.09 -12.41 -29.10
N PHE A 147 -8.48 -13.06 -28.09
CA PHE A 147 -7.81 -14.35 -28.21
C PHE A 147 -8.72 -15.55 -27.88
N GLY A 148 -10.01 -15.35 -27.63
CA GLY A 148 -10.99 -16.41 -27.41
C GLY A 148 -10.90 -17.10 -26.03
N ILE A 149 -10.22 -16.52 -25.06
CA ILE A 149 -10.18 -17.05 -23.69
C ILE A 149 -11.38 -16.49 -22.92
N GLU A 150 -12.39 -17.32 -22.68
CA GLU A 150 -13.64 -16.89 -22.04
C GLU A 150 -13.55 -16.92 -20.50
N ARG A 151 -12.64 -17.70 -19.93
CA ARG A 151 -12.49 -17.86 -18.46
C ARG A 151 -11.63 -16.76 -17.90
N VAL A 152 -12.23 -15.58 -17.69
CA VAL A 152 -11.53 -14.38 -17.21
C VAL A 152 -11.71 -14.26 -15.70
N ASN A 153 -10.62 -14.13 -14.97
CA ASN A 153 -10.55 -13.93 -13.51
C ASN A 153 -11.45 -14.92 -12.73
N PRO A 154 -11.40 -16.24 -12.97
CA PRO A 154 -12.30 -17.18 -12.31
C PRO A 154 -12.07 -17.20 -10.80
N GLY A 155 -13.15 -16.99 -10.00
CA GLY A 155 -13.07 -16.84 -8.55
C GLY A 155 -12.35 -17.98 -7.83
N THR A 156 -12.47 -19.20 -8.34
CA THR A 156 -11.78 -20.39 -7.79
C THR A 156 -10.25 -20.27 -7.81
N ALA A 157 -9.68 -19.72 -8.89
CA ALA A 157 -8.24 -19.46 -8.98
C ALA A 157 -7.86 -18.16 -8.26
N MET A 158 -8.66 -17.10 -8.47
CA MET A 158 -8.35 -15.77 -7.92
C MET A 158 -8.30 -15.77 -6.40
N ASN A 159 -9.27 -16.41 -5.72
CA ASN A 159 -9.29 -16.49 -4.26
C ASN A 159 -8.02 -17.15 -3.71
N MET A 160 -7.59 -18.24 -4.31
CA MET A 160 -6.37 -18.94 -3.92
C MET A 160 -5.12 -18.07 -4.10
N LEU A 161 -4.98 -17.43 -5.25
CA LEU A 161 -3.86 -16.53 -5.54
C LEU A 161 -3.86 -15.30 -4.62
N HIS A 162 -5.03 -14.73 -4.35
CA HIS A 162 -5.19 -13.58 -3.46
C HIS A 162 -4.81 -13.92 -2.01
N TYR A 163 -5.28 -15.09 -1.52
CA TYR A 163 -4.92 -15.57 -0.18
C TYR A 163 -3.41 -15.80 -0.04
N ALA A 164 -2.80 -16.50 -1.01
CA ALA A 164 -1.38 -16.82 -1.03
C ALA A 164 -0.48 -15.57 -1.17
N ARG A 165 -0.94 -14.51 -1.88
CA ARG A 165 -0.19 -13.27 -2.10
C ARG A 165 0.04 -12.46 -0.82
N SER A 166 -0.76 -12.69 0.22
CA SER A 166 -0.57 -12.03 1.51
C SER A 166 0.80 -12.34 2.13
N THR A 167 1.33 -13.55 1.92
CA THR A 167 2.65 -13.98 2.40
C THR A 167 3.72 -13.66 1.36
N LYS A 168 4.74 -12.90 1.76
CA LYS A 168 5.78 -12.39 0.88
C LYS A 168 6.97 -13.35 0.76
N THR A 169 7.53 -13.46 -0.42
CA THR A 169 8.82 -14.15 -0.64
C THR A 169 10.00 -13.25 -0.23
N ALA A 170 11.21 -13.83 -0.14
CA ALA A 170 12.41 -13.06 0.18
C ALA A 170 12.68 -11.93 -0.83
N TYR A 171 12.41 -12.16 -2.13
CA TYR A 171 12.49 -11.13 -3.18
C TYR A 171 11.53 -9.98 -2.93
N GLU A 172 10.25 -10.29 -2.66
CA GLU A 172 9.21 -9.29 -2.38
C GLU A 172 9.58 -8.45 -1.14
N LEU A 173 10.06 -9.10 -0.08
CA LEU A 173 10.51 -8.42 1.15
C LEU A 173 11.68 -7.47 0.87
N GLU A 174 12.66 -7.87 0.02
CA GLU A 174 13.77 -6.97 -0.31
C GLU A 174 13.32 -5.79 -1.16
N CYS A 175 12.39 -5.98 -2.10
CA CYS A 175 11.76 -4.86 -2.80
C CYS A 175 11.06 -3.88 -1.84
N MET A 176 10.35 -4.38 -0.83
CA MET A 176 9.64 -3.55 0.16
C MET A 176 10.59 -2.84 1.12
N ARG A 177 11.71 -3.48 1.52
CA ARG A 177 12.79 -2.79 2.26
C ARG A 177 13.39 -1.65 1.43
N ALA A 178 13.67 -1.91 0.16
CA ALA A 178 14.18 -0.88 -0.75
C ALA A 178 13.15 0.26 -0.96
N ALA A 179 11.85 -0.05 -1.09
CA ALA A 179 10.79 0.94 -1.16
C ALA A 179 10.71 1.79 0.13
N SER A 180 10.84 1.17 1.31
CA SER A 180 10.87 1.86 2.60
C SER A 180 12.11 2.77 2.72
N ARG A 181 13.30 2.30 2.31
CA ARG A 181 14.52 3.15 2.26
C ARG A 181 14.33 4.36 1.34
N ARG A 182 13.72 4.15 0.16
CA ARG A 182 13.40 5.23 -0.78
C ARG A 182 12.40 6.21 -0.20
N GLY A 183 11.33 5.74 0.42
CA GLY A 183 10.34 6.56 1.11
C GLY A 183 10.94 7.40 2.23
N ALA A 184 11.84 6.83 3.05
CA ALA A 184 12.54 7.54 4.12
C ALA A 184 13.35 8.73 3.61
N LEU A 185 13.99 8.63 2.42
CA LEU A 185 14.65 9.79 1.79
C LEU A 185 13.67 10.91 1.47
N GLY A 186 12.49 10.56 0.94
CA GLY A 186 11.42 11.51 0.66
C GLY A 186 10.91 12.20 1.91
N HIS A 187 10.64 11.44 2.99
CA HIS A 187 10.18 11.99 4.26
C HIS A 187 11.18 12.95 4.90
N ARG A 188 12.48 12.63 4.88
CA ARG A 188 13.53 13.53 5.35
C ARG A 188 13.58 14.85 4.54
N ALA A 189 13.41 14.77 3.22
CA ALA A 189 13.35 15.94 2.37
C ALA A 189 12.11 16.79 2.64
N ALA A 190 10.96 16.16 2.84
CA ALA A 190 9.69 16.80 3.16
C ALA A 190 9.74 17.49 4.54
N GLU A 191 10.27 16.84 5.57
CA GLU A 191 10.46 17.47 6.89
C GLU A 191 11.37 18.70 6.78
N LYS A 192 12.51 18.59 6.08
CA LYS A 192 13.42 19.72 5.86
C LYS A 192 12.71 20.89 5.16
N ALA A 193 11.87 20.59 4.16
CA ALA A 193 11.09 21.60 3.45
C ALA A 193 10.06 22.28 4.37
N PHE A 194 9.36 21.50 5.22
CA PHE A 194 8.47 22.02 6.25
C PHE A 194 9.20 22.96 7.23
N ARG A 195 10.35 22.52 7.77
CA ARG A 195 11.16 23.34 8.67
C ARG A 195 11.59 24.66 8.02
N ALA A 196 11.81 24.65 6.69
CA ALA A 196 12.13 25.84 5.88
C ALA A 196 10.90 26.70 5.53
N GLY A 197 9.69 26.35 5.97
CA GLY A 197 8.46 27.12 5.72
C GLY A 197 8.01 27.06 4.26
N ARG A 198 8.10 25.90 3.62
CA ARG A 198 7.58 25.63 2.27
C ARG A 198 6.07 25.39 2.30
N SER A 199 5.38 25.69 1.18
CA SER A 199 3.97 25.31 0.99
C SER A 199 3.82 23.79 0.79
N GLU A 200 2.62 23.25 0.95
CA GLU A 200 2.32 21.82 0.75
C GLU A 200 2.79 21.35 -0.63
N TYR A 201 2.47 22.12 -1.67
CA TYR A 201 2.91 21.81 -3.04
C TYR A 201 4.46 21.77 -3.17
N GLN A 202 5.17 22.71 -2.54
CA GLN A 202 6.63 22.72 -2.59
C GLN A 202 7.22 21.53 -1.81
N ILE A 203 6.62 21.15 -0.67
CA ILE A 203 7.01 19.98 0.10
C ILE A 203 6.82 18.70 -0.73
N HIS A 204 5.66 18.56 -1.41
CA HIS A 204 5.38 17.46 -2.31
C HIS A 204 6.44 17.34 -3.42
N LEU A 205 6.80 18.43 -4.07
CA LEU A 205 7.85 18.41 -5.10
C LEU A 205 9.22 18.02 -4.55
N ASP A 206 9.58 18.49 -3.34
CA ASP A 206 10.84 18.11 -2.69
C ASP A 206 10.83 16.61 -2.31
N TYR A 207 9.69 16.05 -1.90
CA TYR A 207 9.51 14.62 -1.70
C TYR A 207 9.74 13.84 -3.01
N CYS A 208 9.01 14.16 -4.07
CA CYS A 208 9.12 13.48 -5.37
C CYS A 208 10.54 13.49 -5.93
N ARG A 209 11.23 14.63 -5.81
CA ARG A 209 12.64 14.76 -6.21
C ARG A 209 13.55 13.83 -5.39
N ALA A 210 13.34 13.74 -4.09
CA ALA A 210 14.17 12.93 -3.20
C ALA A 210 14.00 11.43 -3.42
N VAL A 211 12.77 10.98 -3.70
CA VAL A 211 12.49 9.58 -4.03
C VAL A 211 12.79 9.24 -5.50
N GLY A 212 13.03 10.23 -6.36
CA GLY A 212 13.28 10.04 -7.79
C GLY A 212 12.07 9.48 -8.53
N HIS A 213 10.87 9.89 -8.15
CA HIS A 213 9.62 9.51 -8.80
C HIS A 213 8.93 10.72 -9.41
N THR A 214 8.35 10.53 -10.59
CA THR A 214 7.27 11.38 -11.07
C THR A 214 6.00 11.08 -10.27
N GLU A 215 5.01 11.95 -10.34
CA GLU A 215 3.74 11.76 -9.63
C GLU A 215 3.02 10.46 -10.06
N ASN A 216 3.16 10.05 -11.32
CA ASN A 216 2.58 8.82 -11.85
C ASN A 216 3.27 7.54 -11.35
N GLU A 217 4.52 7.63 -10.90
CA GLU A 217 5.29 6.50 -10.36
C GLU A 217 5.05 6.28 -8.88
N LEU A 218 4.47 7.26 -8.19
CA LEU A 218 4.09 7.11 -6.78
C LEU A 218 3.10 5.95 -6.60
N PRO A 219 3.16 5.23 -5.46
CA PRO A 219 2.20 4.16 -5.15
C PRO A 219 0.77 4.69 -4.99
N TYR A 220 0.63 5.88 -4.43
CA TYR A 220 -0.62 6.63 -4.25
C TYR A 220 -0.34 8.13 -4.24
N GLY A 221 -1.37 8.96 -4.35
CA GLY A 221 -1.22 10.41 -4.26
C GLY A 221 -0.81 10.83 -2.85
N ASN A 222 0.31 11.52 -2.72
CA ASN A 222 0.82 11.95 -1.43
C ASN A 222 -0.18 12.86 -0.70
N ILE A 223 -0.37 12.61 0.59
CA ILE A 223 -1.03 13.51 1.52
C ILE A 223 0.06 14.38 2.16
N VAL A 224 -0.01 15.68 1.91
CA VAL A 224 0.94 16.68 2.43
C VAL A 224 0.10 17.77 3.06
N ALA A 225 -0.08 17.73 4.37
CA ALA A 225 -1.05 18.54 5.08
C ALA A 225 -0.39 19.42 6.15
N LEU A 226 -0.60 20.71 6.06
CA LEU A 226 -0.15 21.67 7.07
C LEU A 226 -1.30 22.03 8.00
N ASN A 227 -1.01 22.09 9.30
CA ASN A 227 -1.93 22.54 10.33
C ASN A 227 -3.27 21.74 10.34
N GLU A 228 -4.41 22.44 10.35
CA GLU A 228 -5.78 21.87 10.37
C GLU A 228 -6.07 20.92 9.21
N ASN A 229 -5.37 21.05 8.08
CA ASN A 229 -5.50 20.13 6.94
C ASN A 229 -5.14 18.68 7.30
N GLY A 230 -4.32 18.48 8.33
CA GLY A 230 -3.97 17.16 8.86
C GLY A 230 -5.12 16.37 9.46
N ALA A 231 -6.29 16.99 9.69
CA ALA A 231 -7.52 16.31 10.10
C ALA A 231 -8.31 15.72 8.92
N VAL A 232 -7.99 16.08 7.68
CA VAL A 232 -8.64 15.54 6.48
C VAL A 232 -7.90 14.28 6.05
N LEU A 233 -8.50 13.12 6.26
CA LEU A 233 -7.80 11.81 6.13
C LEU A 233 -7.19 11.56 4.75
N HIS A 234 -7.88 11.99 3.66
CA HIS A 234 -7.40 11.88 2.28
C HIS A 234 -7.17 13.26 1.66
N TYR A 235 -6.39 14.10 2.33
CA TYR A 235 -6.06 15.45 1.88
C TYR A 235 -5.05 15.44 0.74
N GLN A 236 -5.49 15.72 -0.48
CA GLN A 236 -4.65 15.70 -1.70
C GLN A 236 -4.66 17.05 -2.46
N HIS A 237 -5.00 18.16 -1.79
CA HIS A 237 -5.06 19.47 -2.44
C HIS A 237 -3.69 20.10 -2.71
N GLN A 238 -2.72 19.84 -1.84
CA GLN A 238 -1.35 20.38 -1.97
C GLN A 238 -1.35 21.88 -2.24
N SER A 239 -1.82 22.67 -1.26
CA SER A 239 -1.93 24.14 -1.40
C SER A 239 -0.61 24.77 -1.84
N ARG A 240 -0.69 25.71 -2.78
CA ARG A 240 0.44 26.53 -3.21
C ARG A 240 0.72 27.68 -2.26
N ASP A 241 -0.29 28.09 -1.48
CA ASP A 241 -0.19 29.15 -0.51
C ASP A 241 0.39 28.61 0.81
N LYS A 242 1.14 29.48 1.48
CA LYS A 242 1.69 29.19 2.81
C LYS A 242 0.69 29.61 3.87
N PRO A 243 0.52 28.80 4.95
CA PRO A 243 -0.29 29.25 6.07
C PRO A 243 0.35 30.47 6.74
N ALA A 244 -0.47 31.33 7.33
CA ALA A 244 0.02 32.52 8.08
C ALA A 244 0.90 32.12 9.27
N LYS A 245 0.63 30.94 9.85
CA LYS A 245 1.41 30.34 10.93
C LYS A 245 1.57 28.85 10.67
N PHE A 246 2.80 28.36 10.68
CA PHE A 246 3.11 26.94 10.68
C PHE A 246 3.00 26.40 12.11
N ARG A 247 2.25 25.31 12.31
CA ARG A 247 2.05 24.62 13.61
C ARG A 247 2.47 23.17 13.54
N SER A 248 1.90 22.45 12.58
CA SER A 248 2.05 21.00 12.38
C SER A 248 2.22 20.67 10.92
N PHE A 249 2.75 19.49 10.66
CA PHE A 249 2.89 18.92 9.33
C PHE A 249 2.64 17.41 9.41
N LEU A 250 1.65 16.95 8.68
CA LEU A 250 1.39 15.53 8.46
C LEU A 250 1.72 15.21 7.01
N ILE A 251 2.54 14.19 6.82
CA ILE A 251 2.84 13.62 5.50
C ILE A 251 2.57 12.13 5.52
N ASP A 252 1.76 11.68 4.57
CA ASP A 252 1.51 10.29 4.24
C ASP A 252 1.90 10.09 2.78
N ALA A 253 3.01 9.40 2.58
CA ALA A 253 3.65 9.28 1.28
C ALA A 253 4.53 8.04 1.19
N GLY A 254 4.41 7.33 0.07
CA GLY A 254 5.15 6.12 -0.21
C GLY A 254 6.08 6.23 -1.42
N ALA A 255 6.88 5.18 -1.62
CA ALA A 255 7.71 4.98 -2.79
C ALA A 255 7.53 3.57 -3.35
N ARG A 256 8.05 3.32 -4.56
CA ARG A 256 8.02 1.99 -5.21
C ARG A 256 9.40 1.53 -5.61
N VAL A 257 9.60 0.20 -5.53
CA VAL A 257 10.73 -0.50 -6.13
C VAL A 257 10.20 -1.77 -6.79
N TYR A 258 10.39 -1.92 -8.10
CA TYR A 258 9.92 -3.05 -8.90
C TYR A 258 8.44 -3.41 -8.69
N GLY A 259 7.60 -2.36 -8.51
CA GLY A 259 6.17 -2.50 -8.30
C GLY A 259 5.74 -2.58 -6.83
N TYR A 260 6.63 -2.97 -5.91
CA TYR A 260 6.31 -3.08 -4.48
C TYR A 260 6.37 -1.72 -3.80
N ALA A 261 5.38 -1.47 -2.94
CA ALA A 261 5.18 -0.19 -2.28
C ALA A 261 5.77 -0.14 -0.86
N SER A 262 6.07 1.08 -0.41
CA SER A 262 6.05 1.46 1.00
C SER A 262 4.87 2.38 1.25
N ASP A 263 4.40 2.40 2.50
CA ASP A 263 3.34 3.26 3.00
C ASP A 263 3.80 3.84 4.33
N ILE A 264 4.01 5.15 4.40
CA ILE A 264 4.67 5.77 5.53
C ILE A 264 3.97 7.07 5.88
N THR A 265 3.53 7.22 7.13
CA THR A 265 3.04 8.50 7.64
C THR A 265 3.91 9.00 8.78
N ARG A 266 4.17 10.31 8.80
CA ARG A 266 4.82 11.03 9.88
C ARG A 266 4.11 12.34 10.17
N THR A 267 4.07 12.70 11.44
CA THR A 267 3.59 14.00 11.91
C THR A 267 4.69 14.74 12.64
N TYR A 268 4.84 16.02 12.34
CA TYR A 268 5.87 16.90 12.92
C TYR A 268 5.23 18.14 13.52
N ALA A 269 5.64 18.51 14.73
CA ALA A 269 5.38 19.82 15.30
C ALA A 269 6.37 20.86 14.74
N LYS A 270 5.94 22.11 14.58
CA LYS A 270 6.83 23.22 14.15
C LYS A 270 7.72 23.67 15.30
N GLU A 271 7.16 23.81 16.47
CA GLU A 271 7.83 24.27 17.69
C GLU A 271 7.95 23.10 18.67
N ASP A 272 8.87 23.22 19.62
CA ASP A 272 9.01 22.29 20.75
C ASP A 272 8.03 22.72 21.86
N ASP A 273 6.76 22.32 21.70
CA ASP A 273 5.65 22.72 22.53
C ASP A 273 4.82 21.50 23.01
N GLU A 274 3.68 21.76 23.62
CA GLU A 274 2.76 20.72 24.12
C GLU A 274 2.29 19.78 22.98
N PHE A 275 2.16 20.28 21.75
CA PHE A 275 1.81 19.43 20.61
C PHE A 275 2.99 18.52 20.21
N ALA A 276 4.22 19.00 20.29
CA ALA A 276 5.41 18.15 20.08
C ALA A 276 5.44 16.98 21.07
N THR A 277 5.19 17.26 22.37
CA THR A 277 5.09 16.22 23.39
C THR A 277 3.96 15.22 23.09
N LEU A 278 2.82 15.68 22.58
CA LEU A 278 1.71 14.79 22.18
C LEU A 278 2.11 13.90 20.99
N VAL A 279 2.84 14.42 20.00
CA VAL A 279 3.37 13.65 18.87
C VAL A 279 4.36 12.57 19.36
N GLU A 280 5.26 12.90 20.27
CA GLU A 280 6.22 11.94 20.85
C GLU A 280 5.50 10.80 21.57
N ARG A 281 4.51 11.12 22.42
CA ARG A 281 3.70 10.11 23.12
C ARG A 281 2.89 9.25 22.14
N PHE A 282 2.44 9.85 21.02
CA PHE A 282 1.74 9.11 19.99
C PHE A 282 2.70 8.17 19.23
N ASP A 283 3.95 8.56 19.03
CA ASP A 283 5.00 7.70 18.47
C ASP A 283 5.28 6.49 19.38
N GLU A 284 5.38 6.70 20.68
CA GLU A 284 5.50 5.62 21.69
C GLU A 284 4.31 4.67 21.66
N LEU A 285 3.08 5.19 21.50
CA LEU A 285 1.86 4.40 21.35
C LEU A 285 1.94 3.53 20.10
N GLN A 286 2.33 4.11 18.96
CA GLN A 286 2.47 3.38 17.70
C GLN A 286 3.52 2.27 17.83
N LEU A 287 4.70 2.55 18.39
CA LEU A 287 5.74 1.54 18.62
C LEU A 287 5.27 0.43 19.57
N SER A 288 4.45 0.76 20.57
CA SER A 288 3.87 -0.24 21.45
C SER A 288 2.92 -1.19 20.74
N LEU A 289 2.18 -0.71 19.70
CA LEU A 289 1.34 -1.55 18.83
C LEU A 289 2.20 -2.42 17.91
N VAL A 290 3.28 -1.88 17.34
CA VAL A 290 4.24 -2.66 16.55
C VAL A 290 4.83 -3.82 17.35
N SER A 291 5.10 -3.61 18.65
CA SER A 291 5.64 -4.66 19.52
C SER A 291 4.66 -5.83 19.77
N GLU A 292 3.37 -5.63 19.53
CA GLU A 292 2.32 -6.66 19.63
C GLU A 292 2.22 -7.50 18.34
N VAL A 293 2.80 -7.05 17.22
CA VAL A 293 2.74 -7.73 15.92
C VAL A 293 3.62 -8.99 15.92
N ARG A 294 2.98 -10.15 15.72
CA ARG A 294 3.64 -11.45 15.50
C ARG A 294 2.68 -12.45 14.88
N ALA A 295 3.19 -13.52 14.34
CA ALA A 295 2.36 -14.61 13.83
C ALA A 295 1.44 -15.17 14.94
N GLY A 296 0.21 -15.50 14.54
CA GLY A 296 -0.84 -15.99 15.46
C GLY A 296 -1.68 -14.90 16.13
N VAL A 297 -1.33 -13.62 16.01
CA VAL A 297 -2.15 -12.52 16.53
C VAL A 297 -3.30 -12.24 15.57
N ASN A 298 -4.52 -12.09 16.11
CA ASN A 298 -5.66 -11.62 15.33
C ASN A 298 -5.56 -10.09 15.16
N PHE A 299 -5.57 -9.60 13.92
CA PHE A 299 -5.40 -8.18 13.66
C PHE A 299 -6.58 -7.32 14.15
N ALA A 300 -7.79 -7.89 14.22
CA ALA A 300 -8.93 -7.20 14.81
C ALA A 300 -8.74 -6.97 16.32
N ASP A 301 -8.10 -7.90 17.05
CA ASP A 301 -7.75 -7.71 18.46
C ASP A 301 -6.69 -6.62 18.66
N LEU A 302 -5.73 -6.55 17.71
CA LEU A 302 -4.72 -5.49 17.69
C LEU A 302 -5.35 -4.10 17.43
N HIS A 303 -6.34 -4.04 16.51
CA HIS A 303 -7.13 -2.83 16.30
C HIS A 303 -7.87 -2.40 17.57
N MET A 304 -8.49 -3.31 18.30
CA MET A 304 -9.13 -2.99 19.58
C MET A 304 -8.11 -2.63 20.68
N SER A 305 -6.89 -3.17 20.64
CA SER A 305 -5.77 -2.71 21.49
C SER A 305 -5.41 -1.26 21.19
N CYS A 306 -5.42 -0.86 19.92
CA CYS A 306 -5.22 0.55 19.53
C CYS A 306 -6.27 1.47 20.14
N HIS A 307 -7.56 1.14 20.06
CA HIS A 307 -8.62 1.93 20.70
C HIS A 307 -8.43 2.07 22.21
N ARG A 308 -8.01 1.00 22.92
CA ARG A 308 -7.70 1.07 24.34
C ARG A 308 -6.54 2.02 24.65
N LYS A 309 -5.47 1.97 23.85
CA LYS A 309 -4.30 2.87 24.01
C LYS A 309 -4.67 4.32 23.70
N ILE A 310 -5.46 4.55 22.65
CA ILE A 310 -5.97 5.89 22.31
C ILE A 310 -6.86 6.43 23.45
N ALA A 311 -7.74 5.62 24.02
CA ALA A 311 -8.56 6.05 25.18
C ALA A 311 -7.69 6.51 26.36
N VAL A 312 -6.62 5.79 26.67
CA VAL A 312 -5.65 6.21 27.71
C VAL A 312 -5.00 7.54 27.33
N LEU A 313 -4.51 7.66 26.10
CA LEU A 313 -3.86 8.89 25.61
C LEU A 313 -4.81 10.10 25.65
N LEU A 314 -6.09 9.92 25.27
CA LEU A 314 -7.10 11.00 25.31
C LEU A 314 -7.29 11.54 26.75
N VAL A 315 -7.34 10.63 27.74
CA VAL A 315 -7.45 11.03 29.16
C VAL A 315 -6.18 11.76 29.64
N GLU A 316 -5.02 11.21 29.33
CA GLU A 316 -3.74 11.78 29.76
C GLU A 316 -3.42 13.12 29.07
N ALA A 317 -3.90 13.32 27.84
CA ALA A 317 -3.81 14.60 27.12
C ALA A 317 -4.91 15.60 27.52
N GLY A 318 -5.83 15.18 28.42
CA GLY A 318 -6.96 15.99 28.86
C GLY A 318 -8.03 16.23 27.80
N LEU A 319 -8.01 15.46 26.70
CA LEU A 319 -8.99 15.56 25.59
C LEU A 319 -10.32 14.90 25.92
N ALA A 320 -10.31 13.92 26.83
CA ALA A 320 -11.50 13.24 27.32
C ALA A 320 -11.38 12.87 28.80
N ASN A 321 -12.53 12.62 29.45
CA ASN A 321 -12.63 12.23 30.83
C ASN A 321 -13.46 10.95 30.94
N GLY A 322 -12.95 9.95 31.68
CA GLY A 322 -13.66 8.69 31.88
C GLY A 322 -12.74 7.49 31.94
N ARG A 323 -13.33 6.32 32.14
CA ARG A 323 -12.61 5.05 32.06
C ARG A 323 -12.45 4.62 30.60
N THR A 324 -11.36 3.96 30.29
CA THR A 324 -11.03 3.47 28.95
C THR A 324 -12.19 2.76 28.26
N ASP A 325 -12.79 1.76 28.92
CA ASP A 325 -13.90 1.00 28.35
C ASP A 325 -15.12 1.89 28.06
N ALA A 326 -15.43 2.82 28.98
CA ALA A 326 -16.56 3.74 28.81
C ALA A 326 -16.36 4.71 27.62
N LEU A 327 -15.12 5.13 27.36
CA LEU A 327 -14.80 5.97 26.18
C LEU A 327 -14.95 5.19 24.87
N ILE A 328 -14.60 3.90 24.87
CA ILE A 328 -14.77 3.02 23.71
C ILE A 328 -16.26 2.77 23.46
N ASP A 329 -16.99 2.32 24.49
CA ASP A 329 -18.41 1.98 24.41
C ASP A 329 -19.29 3.18 24.03
N ALA A 330 -18.89 4.39 24.44
CA ALA A 330 -19.56 5.64 24.09
C ALA A 330 -19.14 6.22 22.72
N GLY A 331 -18.28 5.54 21.96
CA GLY A 331 -17.83 5.95 20.62
C GLY A 331 -16.82 7.10 20.61
N VAL A 332 -16.32 7.55 21.79
CA VAL A 332 -15.38 8.69 21.87
C VAL A 332 -14.09 8.38 21.11
N THR A 333 -13.53 7.19 21.30
CA THR A 333 -12.31 6.82 20.57
C THR A 333 -12.50 6.77 19.07
N SER A 334 -13.67 6.37 18.57
CA SER A 334 -14.00 6.33 17.13
C SER A 334 -14.18 7.74 16.56
N ALA A 335 -14.60 8.73 17.36
CA ALA A 335 -14.70 10.12 16.91
C ALA A 335 -13.31 10.75 16.70
N PHE A 336 -12.30 10.33 17.45
CA PHE A 336 -10.92 10.80 17.28
C PHE A 336 -10.07 9.89 16.37
N TYR A 337 -10.46 8.63 16.21
CA TYR A 337 -9.76 7.61 15.40
C TYR A 337 -10.78 6.78 14.62
N PRO A 338 -11.22 7.27 13.44
CA PRO A 338 -12.35 6.68 12.72
C PRO A 338 -11.97 5.58 11.71
N HIS A 339 -10.70 5.30 11.49
CA HIS A 339 -10.25 4.35 10.47
C HIS A 339 -9.65 3.06 11.06
N GLY A 340 -9.29 2.09 10.22
CA GLY A 340 -8.64 0.85 10.63
C GLY A 340 -7.20 1.07 11.09
N LEU A 341 -6.67 0.13 11.87
CA LEU A 341 -5.27 0.18 12.34
C LEU A 341 -4.26 -0.04 11.20
N GLY A 342 -4.69 -0.63 10.10
CA GLY A 342 -3.82 -0.92 8.98
C GLY A 342 -4.39 -1.96 8.03
N HIS A 343 -3.55 -2.35 7.10
CA HIS A 343 -3.88 -3.26 6.01
C HIS A 343 -2.67 -4.10 5.59
N LEU A 344 -2.88 -5.10 4.75
CA LEU A 344 -1.79 -5.77 4.04
C LEU A 344 -1.15 -4.79 3.05
N LEU A 345 0.17 -4.87 2.92
CA LEU A 345 0.97 -4.07 2.00
C LEU A 345 1.76 -4.98 1.06
N GLY A 346 1.95 -4.57 -0.20
CA GLY A 346 2.72 -5.32 -1.18
C GLY A 346 2.87 -4.58 -2.52
N ILE A 347 2.54 -5.24 -3.62
CA ILE A 347 2.44 -4.62 -4.94
C ILE A 347 1.34 -3.56 -4.97
N GLN A 348 0.23 -3.82 -4.31
CA GLN A 348 -0.80 -2.83 -4.04
C GLN A 348 -0.58 -2.26 -2.64
N VAL A 349 -0.84 -0.98 -2.47
CA VAL A 349 -0.76 -0.31 -1.16
C VAL A 349 -1.77 -0.94 -0.22
N HIS A 350 -3.05 -0.91 -0.56
CA HIS A 350 -4.06 -1.74 0.08
C HIS A 350 -4.05 -3.12 -0.60
N ASP A 351 -3.15 -4.01 -0.14
CA ASP A 351 -2.99 -5.31 -0.78
C ASP A 351 -4.20 -6.21 -0.48
N ILE A 352 -4.46 -7.13 -1.40
CA ILE A 352 -5.62 -8.00 -1.35
C ILE A 352 -5.45 -9.11 -0.30
N GLY A 353 -6.58 -9.72 0.12
CA GLY A 353 -6.59 -10.87 1.03
C GLY A 353 -6.72 -10.52 2.51
N GLY A 354 -6.76 -9.23 2.88
CA GLY A 354 -6.79 -8.80 4.29
C GLY A 354 -8.02 -9.28 5.08
N ARG A 355 -9.15 -9.51 4.41
CA ARG A 355 -10.39 -10.02 5.02
C ARG A 355 -10.69 -11.48 4.67
N MET A 356 -9.76 -12.19 4.05
CA MET A 356 -9.94 -13.57 3.66
C MET A 356 -9.59 -14.51 4.83
N GLY A 357 -10.54 -15.35 5.23
CA GLY A 357 -10.35 -16.39 6.26
C GLY A 357 -9.61 -17.62 5.73
N ASP A 358 -9.74 -17.88 4.43
CA ASP A 358 -9.16 -19.02 3.75
C ASP A 358 -8.97 -18.76 2.24
N ASP A 359 -8.40 -19.72 1.54
CA ASP A 359 -8.13 -19.67 0.10
C ASP A 359 -9.36 -19.98 -0.78
N THR A 360 -10.52 -20.21 -0.18
CA THR A 360 -11.79 -20.37 -0.93
C THR A 360 -12.56 -19.07 -1.09
N GLY A 361 -12.15 -18.02 -0.36
CA GLY A 361 -12.76 -16.69 -0.41
C GLY A 361 -13.73 -16.40 0.73
N THR A 362 -13.70 -17.19 1.80
CA THR A 362 -14.44 -16.89 3.03
C THR A 362 -14.03 -15.51 3.56
N VAL A 363 -15.01 -14.65 3.84
CA VAL A 363 -14.78 -13.28 4.35
C VAL A 363 -14.94 -13.24 5.86
N ILE A 364 -13.98 -12.63 6.55
CA ILE A 364 -14.06 -12.32 7.98
C ILE A 364 -14.47 -10.85 8.12
N ASP A 365 -15.65 -10.61 8.68
CA ASP A 365 -16.14 -9.25 8.90
C ASP A 365 -15.37 -8.54 10.01
N PRO A 366 -15.20 -7.20 9.91
CA PRO A 366 -14.60 -6.41 10.96
C PRO A 366 -15.48 -6.41 12.23
N PRO A 367 -14.91 -6.07 13.40
CA PRO A 367 -15.68 -5.90 14.62
C PRO A 367 -16.82 -4.89 14.45
N SER A 368 -17.93 -5.12 15.16
CA SER A 368 -19.06 -4.20 15.16
C SER A 368 -18.60 -2.78 15.55
N GLY A 369 -19.06 -1.78 14.81
CA GLY A 369 -18.65 -0.39 15.00
C GLY A 369 -17.34 0.02 14.32
N HIS A 370 -16.62 -0.93 13.66
CA HIS A 370 -15.34 -0.67 12.99
C HIS A 370 -15.33 -1.07 11.50
N PRO A 371 -16.27 -0.56 10.67
CA PRO A 371 -16.46 -1.04 9.30
C PRO A 371 -15.28 -0.77 8.37
N TYR A 372 -14.41 0.16 8.73
CA TYR A 372 -13.27 0.59 7.91
C TYR A 372 -11.99 -0.24 8.13
N LEU A 373 -12.02 -1.24 9.04
CA LEU A 373 -10.89 -2.15 9.22
C LEU A 373 -10.70 -3.04 7.98
N ARG A 374 -9.55 -2.93 7.32
CA ARG A 374 -9.23 -3.64 6.07
C ARG A 374 -8.57 -4.99 6.28
N LEU A 375 -8.05 -5.25 7.49
CA LEU A 375 -7.38 -6.49 7.86
C LEU A 375 -8.06 -7.10 9.09
N THR A 376 -8.60 -8.31 8.94
CA THR A 376 -9.38 -8.98 10.00
C THR A 376 -8.93 -10.41 10.27
N ARG A 377 -7.90 -10.89 9.55
CA ARG A 377 -7.40 -12.26 9.69
C ARG A 377 -6.35 -12.38 10.78
N VAL A 378 -6.05 -13.62 11.14
CA VAL A 378 -4.89 -13.97 11.98
C VAL A 378 -3.62 -13.74 11.15
N LEU A 379 -2.64 -13.06 11.76
CA LEU A 379 -1.37 -12.76 11.11
C LEU A 379 -0.52 -14.02 10.94
N GLU A 380 0.11 -14.13 9.78
CA GLU A 380 1.02 -15.22 9.41
C GLU A 380 2.43 -14.66 9.15
N THR A 381 3.44 -15.50 9.34
CA THR A 381 4.84 -15.15 9.06
C THR A 381 4.99 -14.64 7.62
N ASP A 382 5.84 -13.64 7.43
CA ASP A 382 6.15 -12.98 6.15
C ASP A 382 4.98 -12.20 5.52
N GLN A 383 3.90 -11.98 6.24
CA GLN A 383 2.97 -10.92 5.87
C GLN A 383 3.61 -9.56 6.20
N VAL A 384 3.34 -8.55 5.37
CA VAL A 384 3.71 -7.17 5.66
C VAL A 384 2.43 -6.37 5.81
N VAL A 385 2.33 -5.66 6.95
CA VAL A 385 1.17 -4.87 7.33
C VAL A 385 1.57 -3.45 7.64
N THR A 386 0.66 -2.49 7.47
CA THR A 386 0.81 -1.16 8.05
C THR A 386 0.31 -1.16 9.50
N ILE A 387 0.92 -0.33 10.34
CA ILE A 387 0.46 0.00 11.70
C ILE A 387 0.38 1.51 11.76
N GLU A 388 -0.83 2.04 11.62
CA GLU A 388 -1.14 3.44 11.34
C GLU A 388 -2.19 4.05 12.30
N PRO A 389 -2.00 4.02 13.63
CA PRO A 389 -2.92 4.71 14.51
C PRO A 389 -3.01 6.19 14.14
N GLY A 390 -4.15 6.82 14.44
CA GLY A 390 -4.38 8.24 14.21
C GLY A 390 -5.13 8.89 15.36
N LEU A 391 -4.99 10.20 15.48
CA LEU A 391 -5.72 11.07 16.41
C LEU A 391 -6.07 12.36 15.67
N TYR A 392 -7.34 12.63 15.45
CA TYR A 392 -7.78 13.77 14.65
C TYR A 392 -8.86 14.58 15.35
N VAL A 393 -8.93 15.87 15.03
CA VAL A 393 -10.08 16.72 15.35
C VAL A 393 -10.93 16.89 14.11
N ILE A 394 -11.96 16.03 13.99
CA ILE A 394 -12.92 16.03 12.90
C ILE A 394 -14.27 16.48 13.48
N ASP A 395 -14.65 17.74 13.26
CA ASP A 395 -15.81 18.35 13.90
C ASP A 395 -17.09 17.54 13.67
N MET A 396 -17.32 17.06 12.46
CA MET A 396 -18.49 16.24 12.12
C MET A 396 -18.60 14.99 12.99
N LEU A 397 -17.51 14.29 13.29
CA LEU A 397 -17.53 13.07 14.13
C LEU A 397 -17.73 13.39 15.61
N ILE A 398 -17.26 14.55 16.07
CA ILE A 398 -17.49 15.04 17.43
C ILE A 398 -18.95 15.49 17.58
N GLU A 399 -19.51 16.17 16.58
CA GLU A 399 -20.92 16.61 16.53
C GLU A 399 -21.88 15.40 16.48
N GLU A 400 -21.54 14.31 15.79
CA GLU A 400 -22.32 13.07 15.80
C GLU A 400 -22.54 12.47 17.19
N LEU A 401 -21.69 12.81 18.16
CA LEU A 401 -21.85 12.40 19.56
C LEU A 401 -22.80 13.30 20.34
N GLU A 402 -23.28 14.43 19.78
CA GLU A 402 -24.21 15.33 20.49
C GLU A 402 -25.45 14.57 20.97
N GLY A 403 -25.82 14.82 22.23
CA GLY A 403 -26.94 14.14 22.86
C GLY A 403 -26.65 12.72 23.37
N THR A 404 -25.43 12.22 23.17
CA THR A 404 -24.97 10.93 23.71
C THR A 404 -24.12 11.11 24.99
N PRO A 405 -23.93 10.07 25.80
CA PRO A 405 -22.98 10.12 26.92
C PRO A 405 -21.55 10.44 26.49
N GLY A 406 -21.15 10.04 25.28
CA GLY A 406 -19.81 10.27 24.72
C GLY A 406 -19.47 11.76 24.59
N HIS A 407 -20.41 12.58 24.17
CA HIS A 407 -20.21 14.03 24.05
C HIS A 407 -19.81 14.69 25.38
N ALA A 408 -20.47 14.29 26.50
CA ALA A 408 -20.16 14.81 27.82
C ALA A 408 -18.80 14.36 28.37
N MET A 409 -18.20 13.33 27.77
CA MET A 409 -16.85 12.84 28.14
C MET A 409 -15.72 13.61 27.45
N ILE A 410 -16.03 14.41 26.41
CA ILE A 410 -15.04 15.18 25.65
C ILE A 410 -14.79 16.53 26.33
N ASP A 411 -13.52 16.91 26.48
CA ASP A 411 -13.15 18.28 26.87
C ASP A 411 -13.05 19.17 25.62
N HIS A 412 -14.14 19.90 25.32
CA HIS A 412 -14.25 20.76 24.14
C HIS A 412 -13.26 21.94 24.16
N GLY A 413 -12.77 22.36 25.33
CA GLY A 413 -11.73 23.36 25.45
C GLY A 413 -10.38 22.83 24.94
N ARG A 414 -10.05 21.61 25.32
CA ARG A 414 -8.84 20.91 24.85
C ARG A 414 -8.92 20.54 23.37
N VAL A 415 -10.10 20.12 22.89
CA VAL A 415 -10.34 19.91 21.45
C VAL A 415 -10.12 21.20 20.67
N SER A 416 -10.61 22.34 21.17
CA SER A 416 -10.40 23.65 20.53
C SER A 416 -8.92 24.05 20.49
N TRP A 417 -8.12 23.66 21.48
CA TRP A 417 -6.68 23.84 21.48
C TRP A 417 -6.00 22.97 20.39
N LEU A 418 -6.41 21.70 20.24
CA LEU A 418 -5.79 20.77 19.30
C LEU A 418 -6.21 21.06 17.83
N ARG A 419 -7.42 21.57 17.61
CA ARG A 419 -8.00 21.81 16.25
C ARG A 419 -7.07 22.50 15.27
N PRO A 420 -6.32 23.57 15.61
CA PRO A 420 -5.41 24.23 14.67
C PRO A 420 -4.20 23.39 14.26
N TYR A 421 -3.94 22.26 14.90
CA TYR A 421 -2.89 21.31 14.56
C TYR A 421 -3.41 20.17 13.65
N GLY A 422 -4.74 20.04 13.50
CA GLY A 422 -5.40 19.04 12.66
C GLY A 422 -5.44 17.67 13.30
N GLY A 423 -4.35 16.91 13.19
CA GLY A 423 -4.27 15.55 13.72
C GLY A 423 -2.84 15.01 13.73
N ILE A 424 -2.74 13.78 14.22
CA ILE A 424 -1.50 13.00 14.26
C ILE A 424 -1.79 11.66 13.60
N ARG A 425 -0.95 11.22 12.66
CA ARG A 425 -0.84 9.84 12.19
C ARG A 425 0.63 9.48 12.11
N ILE A 426 0.95 8.30 12.59
CA ILE A 426 2.29 7.71 12.51
C ILE A 426 2.11 6.29 12.03
N GLU A 427 2.77 5.95 10.94
CA GLU A 427 2.58 4.71 10.22
C GLU A 427 3.90 4.08 9.83
N ASP A 428 4.02 2.79 10.10
CA ASP A 428 5.15 1.98 9.73
C ASP A 428 4.73 0.73 8.95
N ASN A 429 5.57 0.29 8.02
CA ASN A 429 5.50 -1.00 7.34
C ASN A 429 6.16 -2.06 8.21
N VAL A 430 5.44 -3.09 8.59
CA VAL A 430 5.87 -4.08 9.58
C VAL A 430 5.74 -5.49 9.00
N ARG A 431 6.86 -6.22 8.90
CA ARG A 431 6.89 -7.63 8.55
C ARG A 431 6.60 -8.47 9.78
N VAL A 432 5.69 -9.41 9.66
CA VAL A 432 5.32 -10.37 10.70
C VAL A 432 6.36 -11.50 10.79
N LEU A 433 6.85 -11.78 12.01
CA LEU A 433 7.74 -12.91 12.31
C LEU A 433 7.09 -13.87 13.32
N VAL A 434 7.66 -15.04 13.51
CA VAL A 434 7.15 -16.04 14.46
C VAL A 434 7.06 -15.50 15.89
N GLY A 435 8.11 -14.81 16.37
CA GLY A 435 8.21 -14.32 17.75
C GLY A 435 8.20 -12.81 17.89
N GLY A 436 7.81 -12.05 16.86
CA GLY A 436 7.83 -10.60 16.86
C GLY A 436 7.64 -10.02 15.46
N SER A 437 8.30 -8.90 15.18
CA SER A 437 8.19 -8.21 13.89
C SER A 437 9.51 -7.55 13.48
N GLU A 438 9.66 -7.26 12.17
CA GLU A 438 10.68 -6.40 11.60
C GLU A 438 10.00 -5.10 11.15
N ASN A 439 10.48 -3.96 11.64
CA ASN A 439 9.93 -2.65 11.25
C ASN A 439 10.72 -2.07 10.08
N LEU A 440 10.26 -2.34 8.86
CA LEU A 440 10.93 -1.93 7.62
C LEU A 440 11.10 -0.40 7.52
N THR A 441 10.16 0.35 8.09
CA THR A 441 10.19 1.81 8.08
C THR A 441 11.24 2.36 9.03
N ARG A 442 11.26 1.90 10.30
CA ARG A 442 12.23 2.40 11.30
C ARG A 442 13.65 2.03 10.91
N ASP A 443 13.85 0.83 10.40
CA ASP A 443 15.15 0.39 9.89
C ASP A 443 15.61 1.27 8.72
N ALA A 444 14.70 1.66 7.82
CA ALA A 444 14.99 2.59 6.72
C ALA A 444 15.33 4.01 7.19
N PHE A 445 14.71 4.48 8.28
CA PHE A 445 15.05 5.78 8.88
C PHE A 445 16.36 5.71 9.68
N ALA A 446 16.78 4.57 10.19
CA ALA A 446 18.05 4.40 10.90
C ALA A 446 19.27 4.27 9.97
N ALA A 447 19.06 3.88 8.70
CA ALA A 447 20.10 3.73 7.67
C ALA A 447 20.45 5.09 7.03
#